data_7e71c53cf5dae05da3ee824c2e611e3b
#
_entry.id   7e71c53cf5dae05da3ee824c2e611e3b
#
_cell.length_a   1.000
_cell.length_b   1.000
_cell.length_c   1.000
_cell.angle_alpha   90.00
_cell.angle_beta   90.00
_cell.angle_gamma   90.00
#
_symmetry.space_group_name_H-M   'P 1'
#
loop_
_entity.id
_entity.type
_entity.pdbx_description
1 polymer ?
#
loop_
_entity_poly.entity_id
_entity_poly.type
_entity_poly.pdbx_seq_one_letter_code
_entity_poly.pdbx_strand_id
1 'polypeptide(L)'
;MYALTHCRIYTGHDILDDHAVMIANGLIEKICPVAELPSGIETHDLGGAILAPGFIDLQLNGCGGVQFNDSTEAVSEETLEIMQHANEKSGCTSYLPTLITCADDLMKHGIDVMRSYLAKHQNQALGLHIEGPYISLEKKGTHNPKYIRKPDHEMIDFMCEHADAITKVTMAPEVATQASIQQLKAAGIVVSAGHSNATYEEARKGFAAGMSFATHLYNAMPVISGRAPGLMGAIFDTPEVYTGIIADGHHVAWPSIRLAKRLKGEHLVLVTDATAPAGANIDHFIFAGKTVYYRNGLVVDENGTLSGSALTMIDAIKNSVEHVGIALDEALRMATLYPSRAVGVDSRLGSIEAGKVANLTAFTSDYRVIKTIVNGETVYENK
;
A
#
# COMPACT_ATOMS: atom_id res chain seq x y z
N MET A 1 -21.81 8.28 19.47
CA MET A 1 -21.30 6.98 19.98
C MET A 1 -22.24 5.89 19.53
N TYR A 2 -21.70 4.84 18.96
CA TYR A 2 -22.46 3.66 18.50
C TYR A 2 -21.59 2.40 18.64
N ALA A 3 -22.19 1.22 18.48
CA ALA A 3 -21.49 -0.05 18.54
C ALA A 3 -21.74 -0.90 17.29
N LEU A 4 -20.69 -1.52 16.77
CA LEU A 4 -20.76 -2.55 15.73
C LEU A 4 -20.95 -3.90 16.44
N THR A 5 -21.96 -4.64 16.02
CA THR A 5 -22.37 -5.91 16.66
C THR A 5 -22.59 -7.00 15.63
N HIS A 6 -22.79 -8.24 16.10
CA HIS A 6 -23.10 -9.41 15.28
C HIS A 6 -22.10 -9.58 14.13
N CYS A 7 -20.79 -9.65 14.51
CA CYS A 7 -19.67 -9.86 13.61
C CYS A 7 -18.60 -10.69 14.28
N ARG A 8 -17.74 -11.32 13.47
CA ARG A 8 -16.51 -11.93 13.92
C ARG A 8 -15.39 -10.92 13.76
N ILE A 9 -14.75 -10.52 14.86
CA ILE A 9 -13.78 -9.43 14.89
C ILE A 9 -12.35 -10.00 14.78
N TYR A 10 -11.62 -9.56 13.77
CA TYR A 10 -10.20 -9.78 13.62
C TYR A 10 -9.47 -8.49 14.05
N THR A 11 -8.91 -8.49 15.24
CA THR A 11 -8.33 -7.26 15.81
C THR A 11 -6.96 -6.90 15.20
N GLY A 12 -6.32 -7.85 14.52
CA GLY A 12 -4.91 -7.82 14.14
C GLY A 12 -4.05 -8.64 15.10
N HIS A 13 -4.52 -8.89 16.31
CA HIS A 13 -3.86 -9.72 17.35
C HIS A 13 -4.69 -10.96 17.68
N ASP A 14 -5.97 -10.77 17.92
CA ASP A 14 -6.92 -11.80 18.34
C ASP A 14 -8.10 -11.92 17.39
N ILE A 15 -8.83 -13.03 17.48
CA ILE A 15 -10.11 -13.24 16.82
C ILE A 15 -11.16 -13.35 17.94
N LEU A 16 -12.19 -12.48 17.89
CA LEU A 16 -13.22 -12.39 18.92
C LEU A 16 -14.58 -12.66 18.31
N ASP A 17 -15.30 -13.58 18.92
CA ASP A 17 -16.71 -13.84 18.69
C ASP A 17 -17.54 -13.24 19.85
N ASP A 18 -18.82 -12.93 19.63
CA ASP A 18 -19.74 -12.37 20.64
C ASP A 18 -19.26 -11.07 21.31
N HIS A 19 -18.43 -10.30 20.60
CA HIS A 19 -17.95 -8.98 21.02
C HIS A 19 -18.51 -7.87 20.13
N ALA A 20 -18.49 -6.66 20.67
CA ALA A 20 -18.82 -5.43 19.97
C ALA A 20 -17.66 -4.46 19.98
N VAL A 21 -17.58 -3.62 18.93
CA VAL A 21 -16.64 -2.50 18.85
C VAL A 21 -17.43 -1.21 19.06
N MET A 22 -17.19 -0.52 20.16
CA MET A 22 -17.77 0.79 20.45
C MET A 22 -16.91 1.90 19.81
N ILE A 23 -17.58 2.81 19.13
CA ILE A 23 -16.94 3.93 18.41
C ILE A 23 -17.51 5.25 18.93
N ALA A 24 -16.60 6.17 19.24
CA ALA A 24 -16.93 7.53 19.66
C ALA A 24 -15.89 8.51 19.15
N ASN A 25 -16.33 9.68 18.64
CA ASN A 25 -15.46 10.77 18.21
C ASN A 25 -14.37 10.33 17.19
N GLY A 26 -14.73 9.42 16.29
CA GLY A 26 -13.79 8.90 15.28
C GLY A 26 -12.82 7.83 15.77
N LEU A 27 -12.87 7.47 17.05
CA LEU A 27 -11.95 6.52 17.68
C LEU A 27 -12.69 5.25 18.14
N ILE A 28 -11.95 4.17 18.22
CA ILE A 28 -12.37 2.94 18.92
C ILE A 28 -12.32 3.21 20.42
N GLU A 29 -13.48 3.29 21.04
CA GLU A 29 -13.59 3.56 22.47
C GLU A 29 -13.28 2.30 23.29
N LYS A 30 -13.88 1.17 22.89
CA LYS A 30 -13.78 -0.10 23.63
C LYS A 30 -14.17 -1.28 22.74
N ILE A 31 -13.55 -2.42 23.01
CA ILE A 31 -14.04 -3.73 22.56
C ILE A 31 -14.53 -4.46 23.82
N CYS A 32 -15.76 -4.97 23.81
CA CYS A 32 -16.32 -5.69 24.95
C CYS A 32 -17.31 -6.77 24.49
N PRO A 33 -17.59 -7.76 25.34
CA PRO A 33 -18.69 -8.68 25.12
C PRO A 33 -20.01 -7.94 24.85
N VAL A 34 -20.83 -8.43 23.90
CA VAL A 34 -22.09 -7.78 23.52
C VAL A 34 -23.02 -7.63 24.77
N ALA A 35 -22.97 -8.58 25.72
CA ALA A 35 -23.74 -8.51 26.95
C ALA A 35 -23.36 -7.34 27.89
N GLU A 36 -22.17 -6.74 27.68
CA GLU A 36 -21.66 -5.59 28.46
C GLU A 36 -21.94 -4.24 27.81
N LEU A 37 -22.65 -4.21 26.67
CA LEU A 37 -22.98 -2.95 26.01
C LEU A 37 -23.89 -2.07 26.92
N PRO A 38 -23.65 -0.76 26.98
CA PRO A 38 -24.50 0.17 27.69
C PRO A 38 -25.94 0.11 27.18
N SER A 39 -26.90 0.16 28.09
CA SER A 39 -28.33 0.21 27.74
C SER A 39 -28.64 1.46 26.91
N GLY A 40 -29.28 1.26 25.75
CA GLY A 40 -29.72 2.34 24.87
C GLY A 40 -28.63 2.88 23.92
N ILE A 41 -27.43 2.25 23.84
CA ILE A 41 -26.47 2.58 22.82
C ILE A 41 -27.03 2.23 21.43
N GLU A 42 -26.80 3.09 20.46
CA GLU A 42 -27.09 2.79 19.07
C GLU A 42 -26.23 1.61 18.60
N THR A 43 -26.83 0.63 17.93
CA THR A 43 -26.12 -0.54 17.43
C THR A 43 -26.30 -0.71 15.94
N HIS A 44 -25.19 -1.00 15.25
CA HIS A 44 -25.19 -1.38 13.83
C HIS A 44 -24.91 -2.88 13.74
N ASP A 45 -25.90 -3.64 13.34
CA ASP A 45 -25.81 -5.09 13.12
C ASP A 45 -25.11 -5.38 11.80
N LEU A 46 -24.01 -6.14 11.84
CA LEU A 46 -23.22 -6.50 10.67
C LEU A 46 -23.60 -7.87 10.07
N GLY A 47 -24.68 -8.49 10.54
CA GLY A 47 -25.28 -9.70 9.94
C GLY A 47 -24.36 -10.92 9.92
N GLY A 48 -23.45 -11.07 10.88
CA GLY A 48 -22.49 -12.18 10.93
C GLY A 48 -21.25 -11.99 10.06
N ALA A 49 -21.01 -10.77 9.56
CA ALA A 49 -19.84 -10.44 8.75
C ALA A 49 -18.51 -10.54 9.53
N ILE A 50 -17.42 -10.54 8.79
CA ILE A 50 -16.06 -10.37 9.31
C ILE A 50 -15.80 -8.87 9.45
N LEU A 51 -15.38 -8.44 10.63
CA LEU A 51 -14.92 -7.08 10.90
C LEU A 51 -13.40 -7.10 11.10
N ALA A 52 -12.70 -6.29 10.32
CA ALA A 52 -11.25 -6.13 10.38
C ALA A 52 -10.86 -4.65 10.47
N PRO A 53 -9.62 -4.30 10.84
CA PRO A 53 -9.08 -2.97 10.59
C PRO A 53 -9.21 -2.63 9.12
N GLY A 54 -9.40 -1.37 8.78
CA GLY A 54 -9.40 -0.93 7.39
C GLY A 54 -8.06 -1.24 6.71
N PHE A 55 -8.12 -1.68 5.45
CA PHE A 55 -6.92 -2.09 4.73
C PHE A 55 -6.04 -0.87 4.39
N ILE A 56 -4.74 -1.11 4.32
CA ILE A 56 -3.70 -0.10 4.06
C ILE A 56 -2.88 -0.54 2.85
N ASP A 57 -2.92 0.23 1.78
CA ASP A 57 -2.16 -0.03 0.55
C ASP A 57 -0.96 0.92 0.43
N LEU A 58 0.25 0.38 0.47
CA LEU A 58 1.48 1.18 0.43
C LEU A 58 2.00 1.46 -1.00
N GLN A 59 1.22 1.09 -2.04
CA GLN A 59 1.59 1.34 -3.43
C GLN A 59 0.35 1.31 -4.32
N LEU A 60 -0.12 2.50 -4.74
CA LEU A 60 -1.34 2.66 -5.53
C LEU A 60 -1.15 3.79 -6.55
N ASN A 61 -0.98 3.45 -7.83
CA ASN A 61 -0.78 4.43 -8.91
C ASN A 61 -2.09 5.09 -9.34
N GLY A 62 -3.20 4.35 -9.27
CA GLY A 62 -4.54 4.78 -9.64
C GLY A 62 -5.58 3.72 -9.36
N CYS A 63 -6.83 4.11 -9.32
CA CYS A 63 -8.02 3.25 -9.26
C CYS A 63 -9.27 4.07 -9.56
N GLY A 64 -10.42 3.42 -9.73
CA GLY A 64 -11.67 4.12 -10.00
C GLY A 64 -11.72 4.83 -11.36
N GLY A 65 -10.87 4.45 -12.30
CA GLY A 65 -10.79 5.03 -13.65
C GLY A 65 -9.81 6.19 -13.79
N VAL A 66 -9.08 6.56 -12.73
CA VAL A 66 -8.11 7.66 -12.73
C VAL A 66 -6.71 7.20 -12.34
N GLN A 67 -5.72 8.04 -12.66
CA GLN A 67 -4.30 7.77 -12.45
C GLN A 67 -3.63 9.00 -11.85
N PHE A 68 -2.90 8.84 -10.74
CA PHE A 68 -2.16 9.94 -10.10
C PHE A 68 -0.76 10.07 -10.70
N ASN A 69 -0.68 10.29 -12.03
CA ASN A 69 0.57 10.33 -12.81
C ASN A 69 0.39 11.13 -14.11
N ASP A 70 1.46 11.28 -14.87
CA ASP A 70 1.53 11.75 -16.25
C ASP A 70 1.40 13.26 -16.46
N SER A 71 0.49 13.96 -15.80
CA SER A 71 0.30 15.41 -15.98
C SER A 71 -0.15 16.10 -14.70
N THR A 72 -0.06 17.42 -14.69
CA THR A 72 -0.53 18.24 -13.55
C THR A 72 -2.06 18.18 -13.37
N GLU A 73 -2.81 17.95 -14.43
CA GLU A 73 -4.27 17.76 -14.37
C GLU A 73 -4.63 16.43 -13.71
N ALA A 74 -3.87 15.36 -14.02
CA ALA A 74 -4.07 14.04 -13.42
C ALA A 74 -3.55 13.97 -11.96
N VAL A 75 -2.49 14.72 -11.65
CA VAL A 75 -1.95 14.84 -10.30
C VAL A 75 -2.69 15.94 -9.56
N SER A 76 -3.88 15.64 -9.03
CA SER A 76 -4.81 16.64 -8.44
C SER A 76 -5.53 16.08 -7.22
N GLU A 77 -6.10 16.98 -6.39
CA GLU A 77 -6.95 16.58 -5.26
C GLU A 77 -8.20 15.83 -5.73
N GLU A 78 -8.81 16.22 -6.87
CA GLU A 78 -9.95 15.52 -7.45
C GLU A 78 -9.61 14.05 -7.77
N THR A 79 -8.44 13.80 -8.34
CA THR A 79 -7.95 12.44 -8.58
C THR A 79 -7.81 11.65 -7.27
N LEU A 80 -7.28 12.26 -6.22
CA LEU A 80 -7.17 11.63 -4.90
C LEU A 80 -8.54 11.31 -4.28
N GLU A 81 -9.54 12.19 -4.45
CA GLU A 81 -10.91 11.94 -3.99
C GLU A 81 -11.56 10.76 -4.72
N ILE A 82 -11.39 10.68 -6.06
CA ILE A 82 -11.89 9.54 -6.85
C ILE A 82 -11.21 8.24 -6.41
N MET A 83 -9.89 8.27 -6.21
CA MET A 83 -9.13 7.11 -5.72
C MET A 83 -9.60 6.69 -4.31
N GLN A 84 -9.83 7.66 -3.42
CA GLN A 84 -10.34 7.38 -2.07
C GLN A 84 -11.70 6.68 -2.13
N HIS A 85 -12.66 7.20 -2.89
CA HIS A 85 -13.99 6.59 -3.03
C HIS A 85 -13.96 5.19 -3.70
N ALA A 86 -13.03 4.95 -4.62
CA ALA A 86 -12.85 3.63 -5.19
C ALA A 86 -12.27 2.63 -4.16
N ASN A 87 -11.31 3.08 -3.36
CA ASN A 87 -10.71 2.30 -2.28
C ASN A 87 -11.73 1.93 -1.20
N GLU A 88 -12.59 2.85 -0.79
CA GLU A 88 -13.64 2.61 0.20
C GLU A 88 -14.56 1.45 -0.18
N LYS A 89 -14.87 1.30 -1.47
CA LYS A 89 -15.67 0.16 -1.98
C LYS A 89 -14.98 -1.19 -1.85
N SER A 90 -13.65 -1.20 -1.80
CA SER A 90 -12.83 -2.40 -1.63
C SER A 90 -12.33 -2.60 -0.19
N GLY A 91 -12.78 -1.77 0.76
CA GLY A 91 -12.40 -1.85 2.17
C GLY A 91 -11.02 -1.26 2.48
N CYS A 92 -10.35 -0.68 1.49
CA CYS A 92 -9.08 0.02 1.70
C CYS A 92 -9.38 1.43 2.24
N THR A 93 -9.06 1.67 3.50
CA THR A 93 -9.32 2.94 4.18
C THR A 93 -8.18 3.91 4.08
N SER A 94 -6.96 3.38 3.89
CA SER A 94 -5.74 4.17 3.90
C SER A 94 -4.77 3.71 2.81
N TYR A 95 -4.05 4.64 2.18
CA TYR A 95 -3.18 4.29 1.06
C TYR A 95 -2.06 5.32 0.84
N LEU A 96 -1.05 4.93 0.08
CA LEU A 96 -0.04 5.84 -0.47
C LEU A 96 -0.27 6.02 -1.96
N PRO A 97 -0.81 7.17 -2.42
CA PRO A 97 -0.79 7.49 -3.84
C PRO A 97 0.64 7.45 -4.35
N THR A 98 0.84 6.78 -5.48
CA THR A 98 2.18 6.53 -6.02
C THR A 98 2.40 7.37 -7.27
N LEU A 99 3.39 8.26 -7.19
CA LEU A 99 3.88 9.04 -8.31
C LEU A 99 5.17 8.40 -8.82
N ILE A 100 5.11 7.84 -10.04
CA ILE A 100 6.27 7.19 -10.64
C ILE A 100 7.24 8.21 -11.26
N THR A 101 8.38 7.74 -11.73
CA THR A 101 9.42 8.52 -12.38
C THR A 101 8.90 9.60 -13.33
N CYS A 102 9.11 10.86 -12.98
CA CYS A 102 8.66 12.04 -13.71
C CYS A 102 9.68 13.18 -13.64
N ALA A 103 9.36 14.32 -14.27
CA ALA A 103 10.13 15.56 -14.15
C ALA A 103 9.98 16.16 -12.74
N ASP A 104 10.97 16.94 -12.31
CA ASP A 104 10.99 17.58 -10.99
C ASP A 104 9.79 18.49 -10.76
N ASP A 105 9.36 19.24 -11.78
CA ASP A 105 8.19 20.13 -11.66
C ASP A 105 6.91 19.37 -11.34
N LEU A 106 6.70 18.19 -11.97
CA LEU A 106 5.53 17.36 -11.66
C LEU A 106 5.65 16.72 -10.28
N MET A 107 6.86 16.34 -9.86
CA MET A 107 7.10 15.81 -8.52
C MET A 107 6.82 16.87 -7.45
N LYS A 108 7.34 18.08 -7.62
CA LYS A 108 7.08 19.22 -6.72
C LYS A 108 5.58 19.52 -6.65
N HIS A 109 4.92 19.57 -7.80
CA HIS A 109 3.46 19.76 -7.86
C HIS A 109 2.70 18.65 -7.11
N GLY A 110 3.06 17.38 -7.28
CA GLY A 110 2.44 16.26 -6.57
C GLY A 110 2.62 16.33 -5.05
N ILE A 111 3.78 16.79 -4.59
CA ILE A 111 4.05 17.03 -3.17
C ILE A 111 3.15 18.15 -2.63
N ASP A 112 2.98 19.25 -3.37
CA ASP A 112 2.10 20.37 -2.97
C ASP A 112 0.63 19.94 -2.93
N VAL A 113 0.17 19.19 -3.93
CA VAL A 113 -1.20 18.61 -3.97
C VAL A 113 -1.42 17.71 -2.77
N MET A 114 -0.47 16.82 -2.47
CA MET A 114 -0.59 15.91 -1.32
C MET A 114 -0.64 16.66 0.00
N ARG A 115 0.20 17.68 0.18
CA ARG A 115 0.18 18.52 1.39
C ARG A 115 -1.18 19.19 1.58
N SER A 116 -1.75 19.76 0.52
CA SER A 116 -3.08 20.37 0.54
C SER A 116 -4.17 19.34 0.87
N TYR A 117 -4.09 18.14 0.30
CA TYR A 117 -5.04 17.06 0.55
C TYR A 117 -4.99 16.57 2.00
N LEU A 118 -3.79 16.32 2.54
CA LEU A 118 -3.60 15.86 3.93
C LEU A 118 -4.14 16.85 4.98
N ALA A 119 -4.14 18.14 4.68
CA ALA A 119 -4.72 19.16 5.56
C ALA A 119 -6.24 19.04 5.72
N LYS A 120 -6.92 18.40 4.75
CA LYS A 120 -8.38 18.23 4.70
C LYS A 120 -8.84 16.81 5.03
N HIS A 121 -8.04 15.81 4.69
CA HIS A 121 -8.40 14.40 4.74
C HIS A 121 -7.41 13.61 5.60
N GLN A 122 -7.77 13.37 6.86
CA GLN A 122 -6.91 12.62 7.78
C GLN A 122 -7.17 11.11 7.72
N ASN A 123 -6.11 10.31 7.92
CA ASN A 123 -6.17 8.85 8.03
C ASN A 123 -6.67 8.12 6.76
N GLN A 124 -6.62 8.79 5.61
CA GLN A 124 -6.97 8.27 4.28
C GLN A 124 -5.68 8.13 3.45
N ALA A 125 -5.36 9.07 2.55
CA ALA A 125 -3.99 9.12 2.07
C ALA A 125 -3.04 9.37 3.25
N LEU A 126 -1.94 8.61 3.29
CA LEU A 126 -0.96 8.69 4.39
C LEU A 126 0.32 9.43 3.98
N GLY A 127 0.28 10.16 2.88
CA GLY A 127 1.41 10.80 2.22
C GLY A 127 1.73 10.13 0.89
N LEU A 128 2.64 10.70 0.12
CA LEU A 128 3.06 10.17 -1.17
C LEU A 128 4.00 8.96 -1.04
N HIS A 129 3.88 8.04 -1.97
CA HIS A 129 4.97 7.18 -2.40
C HIS A 129 5.56 7.74 -3.68
N ILE A 130 6.81 8.17 -3.65
CA ILE A 130 7.57 8.58 -4.84
C ILE A 130 8.39 7.38 -5.33
N GLU A 131 8.05 6.84 -6.51
CA GLU A 131 8.69 5.67 -7.07
C GLU A 131 9.66 6.06 -8.20
N GLY A 132 10.93 6.10 -7.88
CA GLY A 132 11.95 6.73 -8.72
C GLY A 132 12.02 8.24 -8.47
N PRO A 133 12.70 9.00 -9.35
CA PRO A 133 13.36 8.66 -10.62
C PRO A 133 14.77 8.04 -10.46
N TYR A 134 15.20 7.78 -9.26
CA TYR A 134 16.55 7.31 -8.93
C TYR A 134 16.62 5.78 -8.98
N ILE A 135 16.25 5.21 -10.13
CA ILE A 135 16.13 3.78 -10.39
C ILE A 135 17.08 3.30 -11.48
N SER A 136 17.26 1.98 -11.59
CA SER A 136 18.06 1.37 -12.64
C SER A 136 17.37 1.46 -14.00
N LEU A 137 18.08 1.94 -15.01
CA LEU A 137 17.58 1.95 -16.39
C LEU A 137 17.28 0.51 -16.89
N GLU A 138 18.07 -0.48 -16.46
CA GLU A 138 17.90 -1.88 -16.84
C GLU A 138 16.64 -2.50 -16.23
N LYS A 139 16.19 -1.97 -15.11
CA LYS A 139 15.02 -2.43 -14.34
C LYS A 139 13.88 -1.42 -14.30
N LYS A 140 13.85 -0.53 -15.31
CA LYS A 140 12.87 0.56 -15.38
C LYS A 140 11.39 0.10 -15.45
N GLY A 141 11.12 -1.12 -15.91
CA GLY A 141 9.72 -1.54 -16.16
C GLY A 141 9.01 -0.58 -17.11
N THR A 142 7.84 -0.09 -16.68
CA THR A 142 7.03 0.87 -17.42
C THR A 142 7.52 2.33 -17.33
N HIS A 143 8.40 2.64 -16.35
CA HIS A 143 8.88 4.00 -16.11
C HIS A 143 9.50 4.65 -17.35
N ASN A 144 9.26 5.95 -17.55
CA ASN A 144 9.78 6.68 -18.68
C ASN A 144 11.29 6.90 -18.55
N PRO A 145 12.13 6.32 -19.44
CA PRO A 145 13.58 6.40 -19.32
C PRO A 145 14.13 7.82 -19.43
N LYS A 146 13.37 8.76 -20.02
CA LYS A 146 13.79 10.17 -20.17
C LYS A 146 14.02 10.84 -18.81
N TYR A 147 13.31 10.42 -17.76
CA TYR A 147 13.35 11.05 -16.45
C TYR A 147 14.18 10.27 -15.42
N ILE A 148 14.68 9.06 -15.78
CA ILE A 148 15.55 8.29 -14.90
C ILE A 148 16.90 9.00 -14.77
N ARG A 149 17.32 9.23 -13.51
CA ARG A 149 18.55 9.97 -13.20
C ARG A 149 19.13 9.57 -11.85
N LYS A 150 20.33 10.03 -11.56
CA LYS A 150 20.93 9.91 -10.22
C LYS A 150 20.32 10.95 -9.27
N PRO A 151 20.32 10.68 -7.96
CA PRO A 151 19.92 11.68 -6.97
C PRO A 151 20.81 12.91 -7.06
N ASP A 152 20.22 14.07 -7.07
CA ASP A 152 20.88 15.35 -6.91
C ASP A 152 20.55 15.95 -5.54
N HIS A 153 21.41 16.83 -5.04
CA HIS A 153 21.25 17.39 -3.69
C HIS A 153 20.01 18.27 -3.59
N GLU A 154 19.72 19.07 -4.60
CA GLU A 154 18.60 20.02 -4.58
C GLU A 154 17.27 19.28 -4.37
N MET A 155 17.05 18.21 -5.13
CA MET A 155 15.78 17.47 -5.06
C MET A 155 15.69 16.61 -3.79
N ILE A 156 16.80 16.07 -3.30
CA ILE A 156 16.84 15.37 -2.01
C ILE A 156 16.53 16.32 -0.85
N ASP A 157 17.13 17.51 -0.84
CA ASP A 157 16.88 18.56 0.16
C ASP A 157 15.39 18.96 0.11
N PHE A 158 14.86 19.21 -1.09
CA PHE A 158 13.45 19.55 -1.29
C PHE A 158 12.51 18.47 -0.72
N MET A 159 12.76 17.19 -1.00
CA MET A 159 11.95 16.10 -0.42
C MET A 159 12.03 16.06 1.10
N CYS A 160 13.20 16.29 1.68
CA CYS A 160 13.39 16.32 3.14
C CYS A 160 12.66 17.52 3.79
N GLU A 161 12.66 18.68 3.16
CA GLU A 161 11.92 19.87 3.62
C GLU A 161 10.40 19.68 3.53
N HIS A 162 9.94 18.74 2.69
CA HIS A 162 8.53 18.44 2.46
C HIS A 162 8.14 17.02 2.95
N ALA A 163 8.89 16.49 3.91
CA ALA A 163 8.66 15.14 4.45
C ALA A 163 7.27 14.96 5.11
N ASP A 164 6.59 16.04 5.45
CA ASP A 164 5.20 16.04 5.92
C ASP A 164 4.19 15.55 4.87
N ALA A 165 4.55 15.60 3.57
CA ALA A 165 3.73 15.09 2.47
C ALA A 165 4.25 13.77 1.86
N ILE A 166 5.42 13.29 2.26
CA ILE A 166 6.09 12.14 1.65
C ILE A 166 6.29 11.04 2.69
N THR A 167 5.69 9.90 2.49
CA THR A 167 5.85 8.76 3.40
C THR A 167 6.92 7.78 2.93
N LYS A 168 7.02 7.54 1.62
CA LYS A 168 7.93 6.53 1.07
C LYS A 168 8.59 7.02 -0.21
N VAL A 169 9.89 6.72 -0.36
CA VAL A 169 10.65 6.95 -1.59
C VAL A 169 11.30 5.64 -2.03
N THR A 170 11.03 5.20 -3.26
CA THR A 170 11.66 4.03 -3.86
C THR A 170 12.83 4.45 -4.74
N MET A 171 14.00 3.87 -4.49
CA MET A 171 15.21 4.09 -5.28
C MET A 171 16.04 2.80 -5.38
N ALA A 172 16.86 2.72 -6.44
CA ALA A 172 17.77 1.59 -6.61
C ALA A 172 19.02 1.76 -5.74
N PRO A 173 19.38 0.78 -4.91
CA PRO A 173 20.58 0.87 -4.04
C PRO A 173 21.87 1.22 -4.78
N GLU A 174 22.06 0.71 -6.00
CA GLU A 174 23.24 0.95 -6.84
C GLU A 174 23.24 2.34 -7.49
N VAL A 175 22.09 3.01 -7.53
CA VAL A 175 21.93 4.38 -8.08
C VAL A 175 21.98 5.43 -6.97
N ALA A 176 21.41 5.11 -5.82
CA ALA A 176 21.37 5.96 -4.64
C ALA A 176 22.78 6.13 -4.02
N THR A 177 22.99 7.24 -3.34
CA THR A 177 24.16 7.41 -2.47
C THR A 177 23.80 7.08 -1.02
N GLN A 178 24.76 6.63 -0.23
CA GLN A 178 24.52 6.42 1.22
C GLN A 178 24.05 7.71 1.90
N ALA A 179 24.59 8.86 1.48
CA ALA A 179 24.19 10.17 2.02
C ALA A 179 22.72 10.48 1.72
N SER A 180 22.25 10.27 0.47
CA SER A 180 20.84 10.51 0.13
C SER A 180 19.87 9.59 0.90
N ILE A 181 20.24 8.32 1.09
CA ILE A 181 19.45 7.38 1.89
C ILE A 181 19.36 7.84 3.34
N GLN A 182 20.51 8.19 3.95
CA GLN A 182 20.57 8.64 5.34
C GLN A 182 19.81 9.94 5.56
N GLN A 183 19.87 10.87 4.60
CA GLN A 183 19.19 12.15 4.69
C GLN A 183 17.67 11.99 4.63
N LEU A 184 17.15 11.21 3.67
CA LEU A 184 15.71 10.90 3.57
C LEU A 184 15.21 10.18 4.82
N LYS A 185 15.96 9.18 5.32
CA LYS A 185 15.64 8.49 6.57
C LYS A 185 15.62 9.44 7.77
N ALA A 186 16.59 10.34 7.88
CA ALA A 186 16.66 11.31 8.96
C ALA A 186 15.48 12.30 8.95
N ALA A 187 14.92 12.59 7.77
CA ALA A 187 13.70 13.36 7.62
C ALA A 187 12.42 12.57 7.96
N GLY A 188 12.51 11.29 8.31
CA GLY A 188 11.37 10.43 8.64
C GLY A 188 10.73 9.72 7.44
N ILE A 189 11.32 9.82 6.25
CA ILE A 189 10.83 9.17 5.04
C ILE A 189 11.30 7.71 5.01
N VAL A 190 10.40 6.77 4.71
CA VAL A 190 10.72 5.36 4.48
C VAL A 190 11.44 5.22 3.15
N VAL A 191 12.71 4.82 3.17
CA VAL A 191 13.47 4.58 1.95
C VAL A 191 13.34 3.11 1.55
N SER A 192 12.87 2.89 0.31
CA SER A 192 12.57 1.57 -0.25
C SER A 192 13.52 1.22 -1.38
N ALA A 193 14.03 -0.02 -1.38
CA ALA A 193 14.79 -0.57 -2.49
C ALA A 193 13.85 -1.11 -3.57
N GLY A 194 13.99 -0.66 -4.82
CA GLY A 194 13.16 -1.15 -5.93
C GLY A 194 13.68 -0.70 -7.28
N HIS A 195 13.15 -1.28 -8.36
CA HIS A 195 13.60 -1.02 -9.72
C HIS A 195 15.12 -1.03 -9.86
N SER A 196 15.73 -2.10 -9.42
CA SER A 196 17.15 -2.19 -9.14
C SER A 196 17.77 -3.43 -9.73
N ASN A 197 18.96 -3.27 -10.30
CA ASN A 197 19.84 -4.35 -10.73
C ASN A 197 21.00 -4.59 -9.76
N ALA A 198 20.83 -4.14 -8.50
CA ALA A 198 21.87 -4.22 -7.47
C ALA A 198 22.37 -5.64 -7.25
N THR A 199 23.67 -5.74 -7.04
CA THR A 199 24.30 -6.91 -6.44
C THR A 199 23.84 -7.08 -5.00
N TYR A 200 24.10 -8.24 -4.42
CA TYR A 200 23.82 -8.49 -3.00
C TYR A 200 24.53 -7.47 -2.09
N GLU A 201 25.80 -7.18 -2.36
CA GLU A 201 26.64 -6.26 -1.60
C GLU A 201 26.15 -4.81 -1.69
N GLU A 202 25.69 -4.35 -2.85
CA GLU A 202 25.11 -3.02 -3.04
C GLU A 202 23.79 -2.89 -2.28
N ALA A 203 22.93 -3.90 -2.37
CA ALA A 203 21.67 -3.93 -1.63
C ALA A 203 21.90 -3.93 -0.10
N ARG A 204 22.84 -4.73 0.40
CA ARG A 204 23.21 -4.75 1.83
C ARG A 204 23.74 -3.41 2.32
N LYS A 205 24.52 -2.70 1.49
CA LYS A 205 24.95 -1.32 1.82
C LYS A 205 23.78 -0.35 1.89
N GLY A 206 22.79 -0.48 0.98
CA GLY A 206 21.56 0.31 1.01
C GLY A 206 20.76 0.08 2.29
N PHE A 207 20.58 -1.17 2.71
CA PHE A 207 19.89 -1.51 3.97
C PHE A 207 20.67 -0.98 5.18
N ALA A 208 21.99 -1.15 5.21
CA ALA A 208 22.82 -0.61 6.29
C ALA A 208 22.80 0.92 6.34
N ALA A 209 22.63 1.61 5.20
CA ALA A 209 22.48 3.07 5.15
C ALA A 209 21.11 3.54 5.64
N GLY A 210 20.10 2.65 5.61
CA GLY A 210 18.78 2.98 6.16
C GLY A 210 17.57 2.65 5.32
N MET A 211 17.72 1.98 4.18
CA MET A 211 16.56 1.43 3.47
C MET A 211 15.89 0.38 4.36
N SER A 212 14.61 0.56 4.65
CA SER A 212 13.84 -0.32 5.55
C SER A 212 12.70 -1.06 4.85
N PHE A 213 12.51 -0.80 3.57
CA PHE A 213 11.47 -1.40 2.75
C PHE A 213 12.04 -1.88 1.41
N ALA A 214 11.37 -2.82 0.74
CA ALA A 214 11.62 -3.21 -0.64
C ALA A 214 10.31 -3.23 -1.43
N THR A 215 10.29 -2.57 -2.56
CA THR A 215 9.11 -2.37 -3.40
C THR A 215 8.83 -3.61 -4.23
N HIS A 216 7.56 -4.06 -4.29
CA HIS A 216 7.00 -5.14 -5.14
C HIS A 216 7.96 -6.31 -5.43
N LEU A 217 8.33 -7.04 -4.37
CA LEU A 217 9.25 -8.20 -4.41
C LEU A 217 9.04 -9.07 -5.65
N TYR A 218 10.12 -9.48 -6.28
CA TYR A 218 10.26 -10.18 -7.57
C TYR A 218 10.13 -9.30 -8.82
N ASN A 219 9.47 -8.16 -8.75
CA ASN A 219 9.24 -7.31 -9.92
C ASN A 219 10.36 -6.27 -10.06
N ALA A 220 10.83 -6.06 -11.29
CA ALA A 220 11.92 -5.15 -11.60
C ALA A 220 13.20 -5.38 -10.76
N MET A 221 13.51 -6.65 -10.47
CA MET A 221 14.68 -7.12 -9.71
C MET A 221 15.48 -8.15 -10.52
N PRO A 222 16.79 -8.37 -10.22
CA PRO A 222 17.55 -9.46 -10.81
C PRO A 222 17.05 -10.81 -10.30
N VAL A 223 17.13 -11.83 -11.14
CA VAL A 223 16.78 -13.22 -10.75
C VAL A 223 17.81 -13.74 -9.75
N ILE A 224 17.31 -14.38 -8.69
CA ILE A 224 18.19 -15.01 -7.69
C ILE A 224 18.92 -16.23 -8.27
N SER A 225 20.22 -16.29 -8.09
CA SER A 225 21.00 -17.48 -8.41
C SER A 225 21.94 -17.85 -7.27
N GLY A 226 22.44 -19.11 -7.27
CA GLY A 226 23.27 -19.60 -6.18
C GLY A 226 24.62 -18.88 -5.99
N ARG A 227 25.07 -18.08 -6.98
CA ARG A 227 26.33 -17.31 -6.90
C ARG A 227 26.12 -15.81 -7.04
N ALA A 228 24.93 -15.37 -7.42
CA ALA A 228 24.54 -13.97 -7.54
C ALA A 228 23.11 -13.82 -6.99
N PRO A 229 22.96 -13.73 -5.66
CA PRO A 229 21.62 -13.62 -5.05
C PRO A 229 20.95 -12.28 -5.31
N GLY A 230 21.71 -11.23 -5.63
CA GLY A 230 21.20 -9.91 -6.00
C GLY A 230 20.37 -9.24 -4.91
N LEU A 231 19.55 -8.27 -5.32
CA LEU A 231 18.65 -7.56 -4.40
C LEU A 231 17.70 -8.52 -3.67
N MET A 232 17.09 -9.49 -4.38
CA MET A 232 16.16 -10.44 -3.74
C MET A 232 16.84 -11.26 -2.64
N GLY A 233 18.06 -11.75 -2.88
CA GLY A 233 18.82 -12.47 -1.86
C GLY A 233 19.11 -11.60 -0.64
N ALA A 234 19.47 -10.33 -0.84
CA ALA A 234 19.68 -9.39 0.24
C ALA A 234 18.40 -9.10 1.05
N ILE A 235 17.24 -8.99 0.39
CA ILE A 235 15.93 -8.83 1.05
C ILE A 235 15.62 -10.04 1.94
N PHE A 236 15.82 -11.25 1.44
CA PHE A 236 15.56 -12.46 2.21
C PHE A 236 16.55 -12.67 3.36
N ASP A 237 17.80 -12.24 3.19
CA ASP A 237 18.85 -12.33 4.21
C ASP A 237 18.86 -11.13 5.20
N THR A 238 17.86 -10.24 5.10
CA THR A 238 17.66 -9.10 6.01
C THR A 238 16.23 -9.16 6.54
N PRO A 239 15.95 -9.94 7.59
CA PRO A 239 14.59 -10.21 8.08
C PRO A 239 13.79 -8.95 8.40
N GLU A 240 14.45 -7.93 8.96
CA GLU A 240 13.85 -6.66 9.42
C GLU A 240 13.39 -5.72 8.29
N VAL A 241 13.83 -5.92 7.05
CA VAL A 241 13.38 -5.13 5.91
C VAL A 241 12.00 -5.59 5.49
N TYR A 242 11.02 -4.70 5.52
CA TYR A 242 9.69 -4.96 4.98
C TYR A 242 9.73 -5.10 3.45
N THR A 243 8.80 -5.82 2.87
CA THR A 243 8.68 -5.88 1.41
C THR A 243 7.24 -6.02 0.96
N GLY A 244 6.87 -5.25 -0.07
CA GLY A 244 5.56 -5.34 -0.72
C GLY A 244 5.51 -6.53 -1.67
N ILE A 245 4.34 -7.16 -1.78
CA ILE A 245 4.09 -8.22 -2.75
C ILE A 245 2.71 -8.06 -3.38
N ILE A 246 2.64 -8.26 -4.71
CA ILE A 246 1.41 -8.17 -5.51
C ILE A 246 0.83 -9.57 -5.65
N ALA A 247 -0.30 -9.82 -4.99
CA ALA A 247 -0.93 -11.16 -4.95
C ALA A 247 -2.05 -11.28 -5.99
N ASP A 248 -1.73 -11.08 -7.28
CA ASP A 248 -2.67 -11.20 -8.39
C ASP A 248 -2.48 -12.47 -9.25
N GLY A 249 -1.42 -13.26 -8.98
CA GLY A 249 -1.08 -14.46 -9.75
C GLY A 249 -0.43 -14.19 -11.11
N HIS A 250 -0.31 -12.92 -11.50
CA HIS A 250 0.31 -12.47 -12.74
C HIS A 250 1.71 -11.89 -12.51
N HIS A 251 1.84 -10.95 -11.57
CA HIS A 251 3.11 -10.37 -11.15
C HIS A 251 3.97 -11.38 -10.41
N VAL A 252 3.35 -12.21 -9.55
CA VAL A 252 4.03 -13.21 -8.75
C VAL A 252 3.25 -14.51 -8.72
N ALA A 253 3.87 -15.61 -9.12
CA ALA A 253 3.28 -16.94 -9.05
C ALA A 253 3.01 -17.34 -7.58
N TRP A 254 1.91 -18.03 -7.32
CA TRP A 254 1.50 -18.44 -5.97
C TRP A 254 2.57 -19.17 -5.15
N PRO A 255 3.36 -20.13 -5.74
CA PRO A 255 4.47 -20.75 -5.02
C PRO A 255 5.55 -19.75 -4.57
N SER A 256 5.82 -18.72 -5.35
CA SER A 256 6.80 -17.67 -5.02
C SER A 256 6.33 -16.81 -3.84
N ILE A 257 5.02 -16.51 -3.77
CA ILE A 257 4.43 -15.83 -2.61
C ILE A 257 4.54 -16.70 -1.35
N ARG A 258 4.29 -18.03 -1.45
CA ARG A 258 4.49 -18.95 -0.33
C ARG A 258 5.92 -18.97 0.19
N LEU A 259 6.91 -18.95 -0.70
CA LEU A 259 8.32 -18.88 -0.32
C LEU A 259 8.64 -17.53 0.34
N ALA A 260 8.21 -16.43 -0.24
CA ALA A 260 8.38 -15.10 0.33
C ALA A 260 7.78 -15.02 1.73
N LYS A 261 6.56 -15.54 1.93
CA LYS A 261 5.90 -15.55 3.24
C LYS A 261 6.68 -16.33 4.29
N ARG A 262 7.23 -17.50 3.93
CA ARG A 262 8.05 -18.30 4.84
C ARG A 262 9.34 -17.59 5.25
N LEU A 263 9.95 -16.83 4.34
CA LEU A 263 11.22 -16.16 4.58
C LEU A 263 11.06 -14.82 5.29
N LYS A 264 9.99 -14.07 5.00
CA LYS A 264 9.79 -12.71 5.50
C LYS A 264 8.83 -12.62 6.70
N GLY A 265 8.00 -13.65 6.93
CA GLY A 265 7.08 -13.64 8.08
C GLY A 265 6.19 -12.39 8.10
N GLU A 266 6.22 -11.65 9.20
CA GLU A 266 5.45 -10.43 9.41
C GLU A 266 5.98 -9.19 8.64
N HIS A 267 7.14 -9.30 7.99
CA HIS A 267 7.71 -8.24 7.15
C HIS A 267 7.30 -8.35 5.67
N LEU A 268 6.38 -9.29 5.31
CA LEU A 268 5.76 -9.34 4.00
C LEU A 268 4.40 -8.64 4.05
N VAL A 269 4.22 -7.57 3.27
CA VAL A 269 2.98 -6.79 3.20
C VAL A 269 2.32 -6.93 1.83
N LEU A 270 0.99 -6.97 1.79
CA LEU A 270 0.25 -6.89 0.55
C LEU A 270 0.27 -5.45 0.03
N VAL A 271 0.51 -5.30 -1.26
CA VAL A 271 0.33 -4.06 -2.01
C VAL A 271 -0.41 -4.38 -3.29
N THR A 272 -1.16 -3.44 -3.83
CA THR A 272 -1.86 -3.67 -5.07
C THR A 272 -1.01 -3.32 -6.28
N ASP A 273 -0.21 -2.27 -6.19
CA ASP A 273 0.43 -1.64 -7.35
C ASP A 273 -0.60 -1.36 -8.45
N ALA A 274 -1.83 -1.01 -8.01
CA ALA A 274 -2.97 -0.85 -8.89
C ALA A 274 -2.86 0.43 -9.71
N THR A 275 -3.56 0.38 -10.83
CA THR A 275 -3.67 1.45 -11.82
C THR A 275 -5.15 1.71 -12.11
N ALA A 276 -5.45 2.64 -12.98
CA ALA A 276 -6.80 3.12 -13.28
C ALA A 276 -7.91 2.04 -13.42
N PRO A 277 -7.68 0.84 -13.98
CA PRO A 277 -8.71 -0.19 -14.08
C PRO A 277 -9.21 -0.77 -12.76
N ALA A 278 -8.42 -0.67 -11.68
CA ALA A 278 -8.83 -1.22 -10.39
C ALA A 278 -10.13 -0.56 -9.90
N GLY A 279 -11.17 -1.36 -9.67
CA GLY A 279 -12.48 -0.85 -9.26
C GLY A 279 -13.24 -0.06 -10.33
N ALA A 280 -12.83 -0.12 -11.60
CA ALA A 280 -13.46 0.57 -12.71
C ALA A 280 -13.66 -0.35 -13.92
N ASN A 281 -14.58 0.06 -14.83
CA ASN A 281 -14.84 -0.66 -16.08
C ASN A 281 -14.24 0.12 -17.25
N ILE A 282 -12.91 0.07 -17.37
CA ILE A 282 -12.16 0.66 -18.49
C ILE A 282 -11.24 -0.40 -19.09
N ASP A 283 -10.94 -0.29 -20.38
CA ASP A 283 -10.13 -1.25 -21.13
C ASP A 283 -8.76 -0.69 -21.54
N HIS A 284 -8.56 0.62 -21.42
CA HIS A 284 -7.29 1.29 -21.67
C HIS A 284 -7.19 2.63 -20.95
N PHE A 285 -5.98 3.09 -20.73
CA PHE A 285 -5.67 4.38 -20.10
C PHE A 285 -4.24 4.82 -20.48
N ILE A 286 -3.84 6.04 -20.08
CA ILE A 286 -2.46 6.51 -20.25
C ILE A 286 -1.68 6.28 -18.96
N PHE A 287 -0.46 5.73 -19.07
CA PHE A 287 0.46 5.56 -17.96
C PHE A 287 1.91 5.66 -18.43
N ALA A 288 2.70 6.48 -17.77
CA ALA A 288 4.09 6.80 -18.16
C ALA A 288 4.21 7.33 -19.61
N GLY A 289 3.20 8.08 -20.07
CA GLY A 289 3.10 8.62 -21.42
C GLY A 289 2.81 7.59 -22.51
N LYS A 290 2.32 6.38 -22.14
CA LYS A 290 1.99 5.30 -23.07
C LYS A 290 0.53 4.88 -22.90
N THR A 291 -0.07 4.32 -23.97
CA THR A 291 -1.33 3.62 -23.85
C THR A 291 -1.10 2.24 -23.23
N VAL A 292 -1.82 1.97 -22.16
CA VAL A 292 -1.81 0.70 -21.44
C VAL A 292 -3.21 0.10 -21.51
N TYR A 293 -3.28 -1.21 -21.68
CA TYR A 293 -4.53 -1.96 -21.89
C TYR A 293 -4.80 -2.89 -20.71
N TYR A 294 -6.06 -2.95 -20.29
CA TYR A 294 -6.54 -3.94 -19.35
C TYR A 294 -7.26 -5.06 -20.13
N ARG A 295 -6.68 -6.24 -20.14
CA ARG A 295 -7.21 -7.39 -20.88
C ARG A 295 -6.99 -8.68 -20.09
N ASN A 296 -8.06 -9.46 -19.88
CA ASN A 296 -7.98 -10.78 -19.23
C ASN A 296 -7.27 -10.76 -17.85
N GLY A 297 -7.50 -9.74 -17.04
CA GLY A 297 -6.86 -9.59 -15.72
C GLY A 297 -5.44 -8.97 -15.76
N LEU A 298 -4.89 -8.71 -16.94
CA LEU A 298 -3.55 -8.16 -17.13
C LEU A 298 -3.61 -6.69 -17.52
N VAL A 299 -2.73 -5.90 -16.93
CA VAL A 299 -2.47 -4.50 -17.28
C VAL A 299 -1.13 -4.45 -18.02
N VAL A 300 -1.15 -4.22 -19.33
CA VAL A 300 0.04 -4.33 -20.19
C VAL A 300 0.12 -3.19 -21.22
N ASP A 301 1.34 -2.76 -21.53
CA ASP A 301 1.58 -1.87 -22.67
C ASP A 301 1.51 -2.63 -24.01
N GLU A 302 1.69 -1.91 -25.13
CA GLU A 302 1.66 -2.48 -26.50
C GLU A 302 2.69 -3.59 -26.73
N ASN A 303 3.76 -3.62 -25.93
CA ASN A 303 4.84 -4.62 -26.01
C ASN A 303 4.62 -5.80 -25.07
N GLY A 304 3.51 -5.83 -24.31
CA GLY A 304 3.22 -6.85 -23.32
C GLY A 304 3.96 -6.66 -21.99
N THR A 305 4.56 -5.49 -21.74
CA THR A 305 5.18 -5.16 -20.46
C THR A 305 4.09 -4.92 -19.42
N LEU A 306 4.15 -5.60 -18.27
CA LEU A 306 3.28 -5.33 -17.14
C LEU A 306 3.47 -3.86 -16.67
N SER A 307 2.36 -3.18 -16.44
CA SER A 307 2.30 -1.74 -16.12
C SER A 307 1.36 -1.51 -14.95
N GLY A 308 1.72 -2.05 -13.79
CA GLY A 308 0.86 -2.13 -12.62
C GLY A 308 -0.22 -3.19 -12.74
N SER A 309 -1.15 -3.21 -11.80
CA SER A 309 -2.22 -4.19 -11.69
C SER A 309 -3.62 -3.56 -11.80
N ALA A 310 -4.65 -4.40 -11.80
CA ALA A 310 -6.04 -4.01 -11.55
C ALA A 310 -6.58 -4.62 -10.23
N LEU A 311 -5.65 -5.02 -9.34
CA LEU A 311 -5.95 -5.69 -8.09
C LEU A 311 -6.56 -4.71 -7.08
N THR A 312 -7.57 -5.16 -6.35
CA THR A 312 -8.04 -4.46 -5.13
C THR A 312 -7.47 -5.13 -3.89
N MET A 313 -7.43 -4.42 -2.76
CA MET A 313 -6.86 -5.00 -1.53
C MET A 313 -7.66 -6.21 -1.02
N ILE A 314 -8.99 -6.17 -1.13
CA ILE A 314 -9.82 -7.32 -0.74
C ILE A 314 -9.55 -8.55 -1.64
N ASP A 315 -9.29 -8.34 -2.94
CA ASP A 315 -8.92 -9.42 -3.86
C ASP A 315 -7.51 -9.95 -3.54
N ALA A 316 -6.57 -9.09 -3.15
CA ALA A 316 -5.24 -9.51 -2.69
C ALA A 316 -5.33 -10.41 -1.44
N ILE A 317 -6.19 -10.06 -0.48
CA ILE A 317 -6.48 -10.88 0.70
C ILE A 317 -7.10 -12.22 0.29
N LYS A 318 -8.17 -12.18 -0.52
CA LYS A 318 -8.82 -13.38 -1.06
C LYS A 318 -7.84 -14.32 -1.75
N ASN A 319 -7.05 -13.80 -2.67
CA ASN A 319 -6.04 -14.57 -3.41
C ASN A 319 -4.99 -15.19 -2.47
N SER A 320 -4.59 -14.44 -1.44
CA SER A 320 -3.63 -14.94 -0.43
C SER A 320 -4.19 -16.13 0.35
N VAL A 321 -5.49 -16.13 0.65
CA VAL A 321 -6.14 -17.25 1.34
C VAL A 321 -6.39 -18.41 0.38
N GLU A 322 -7.07 -18.16 -0.74
CA GLU A 322 -7.58 -19.22 -1.63
C GLU A 322 -6.49 -19.88 -2.47
N HIS A 323 -5.50 -19.12 -2.95
CA HIS A 323 -4.48 -19.62 -3.87
C HIS A 323 -3.11 -19.81 -3.24
N VAL A 324 -2.75 -18.96 -2.28
CA VAL A 324 -1.46 -19.09 -1.57
C VAL A 324 -1.59 -20.03 -0.38
N GLY A 325 -2.76 -20.11 0.28
CA GLY A 325 -3.01 -20.93 1.47
C GLY A 325 -2.54 -20.26 2.76
N ILE A 326 -2.52 -18.91 2.79
CA ILE A 326 -2.28 -18.12 4.00
C ILE A 326 -3.58 -18.11 4.82
N ALA A 327 -3.50 -18.26 6.15
CA ALA A 327 -4.69 -18.13 7.00
C ALA A 327 -5.27 -16.71 6.91
N LEU A 328 -6.61 -16.58 7.03
CA LEU A 328 -7.29 -15.30 6.84
C LEU A 328 -6.78 -14.22 7.81
N ASP A 329 -6.59 -14.55 9.07
CA ASP A 329 -6.06 -13.64 10.09
C ASP A 329 -4.67 -13.09 9.71
N GLU A 330 -3.83 -13.94 9.13
CA GLU A 330 -2.50 -13.56 8.67
C GLU A 330 -2.56 -12.73 7.38
N ALA A 331 -3.42 -13.08 6.43
CA ALA A 331 -3.63 -12.26 5.22
C ALA A 331 -4.17 -10.85 5.58
N LEU A 332 -5.05 -10.77 6.57
CA LEU A 332 -5.53 -9.49 7.12
C LEU A 332 -4.39 -8.68 7.76
N ARG A 333 -3.50 -9.31 8.57
CA ARG A 333 -2.33 -8.61 9.12
C ARG A 333 -1.40 -8.07 8.02
N MET A 334 -1.22 -8.83 6.94
CA MET A 334 -0.42 -8.40 5.77
C MET A 334 -1.03 -7.18 5.05
N ALA A 335 -2.33 -6.93 5.20
CA ALA A 335 -3.04 -5.79 4.61
C ALA A 335 -3.36 -4.68 5.62
N THR A 336 -3.04 -4.83 6.91
CA THR A 336 -3.44 -3.89 7.98
C THR A 336 -2.29 -3.58 8.94
N LEU A 337 -1.98 -4.49 9.86
CA LEU A 337 -1.01 -4.29 10.93
C LEU A 337 0.43 -4.18 10.39
N TYR A 338 0.83 -5.03 9.45
CA TYR A 338 2.20 -5.01 8.95
C TYR A 338 2.50 -3.78 8.09
N PRO A 339 1.63 -3.35 7.14
CA PRO A 339 1.85 -2.09 6.44
C PRO A 339 1.81 -0.87 7.37
N SER A 340 0.97 -0.84 8.41
CA SER A 340 0.97 0.26 9.38
C SER A 340 2.29 0.39 10.14
N ARG A 341 2.88 -0.74 10.55
CA ARG A 341 4.22 -0.78 11.17
C ARG A 341 5.31 -0.36 10.20
N ALA A 342 5.23 -0.82 8.96
CA ALA A 342 6.23 -0.52 7.93
C ALA A 342 6.39 0.98 7.66
N VAL A 343 5.32 1.77 7.86
CA VAL A 343 5.33 3.24 7.66
C VAL A 343 5.12 4.03 8.96
N GLY A 344 5.19 3.37 10.13
CA GLY A 344 5.19 4.02 11.45
C GLY A 344 3.86 4.66 11.86
N VAL A 345 2.72 4.13 11.39
CA VAL A 345 1.38 4.62 11.75
C VAL A 345 0.61 3.64 12.65
N ASP A 346 1.26 2.58 13.12
CA ASP A 346 0.65 1.51 13.91
C ASP A 346 0.19 1.95 15.31
N SER A 347 0.64 3.10 15.79
CA SER A 347 0.08 3.70 17.01
C SER A 347 -1.36 4.17 16.86
N ARG A 348 -1.85 4.39 15.63
CA ARG A 348 -3.19 4.94 15.34
C ARG A 348 -4.02 4.12 14.36
N LEU A 349 -3.41 3.27 13.52
CA LEU A 349 -4.07 2.47 12.48
C LEU A 349 -3.59 1.02 12.51
N GLY A 350 -4.22 0.15 11.72
CA GLY A 350 -3.75 -1.21 11.43
C GLY A 350 -4.22 -2.30 12.39
N SER A 351 -4.86 -1.95 13.50
CA SER A 351 -5.48 -2.92 14.42
C SER A 351 -6.74 -2.33 15.07
N ILE A 352 -7.62 -3.18 15.58
CA ILE A 352 -8.80 -2.78 16.37
C ILE A 352 -8.39 -2.81 17.83
N GLU A 353 -8.09 -1.63 18.38
CA GLU A 353 -7.67 -1.44 19.77
C GLU A 353 -8.24 -0.11 20.29
N ALA A 354 -8.56 -0.04 21.58
CA ALA A 354 -9.05 1.18 22.20
C ALA A 354 -8.04 2.34 22.03
N GLY A 355 -8.56 3.50 21.68
CA GLY A 355 -7.79 4.73 21.40
C GLY A 355 -7.29 4.87 19.96
N LYS A 356 -7.35 3.83 19.14
CA LYS A 356 -7.01 3.92 17.71
C LYS A 356 -8.16 4.51 16.89
N VAL A 357 -7.82 5.03 15.72
CA VAL A 357 -8.77 5.56 14.76
C VAL A 357 -9.71 4.44 14.29
N ALA A 358 -10.99 4.72 14.25
CA ALA A 358 -11.99 3.78 13.77
C ALA A 358 -12.03 3.76 12.23
N ASN A 359 -10.94 3.25 11.63
CA ASN A 359 -10.85 2.86 10.23
C ASN A 359 -11.06 1.36 10.16
N LEU A 360 -12.23 0.93 9.69
CA LEU A 360 -12.69 -0.45 9.79
C LEU A 360 -13.33 -0.91 8.47
N THR A 361 -13.23 -2.20 8.20
CA THR A 361 -13.87 -2.85 7.05
C THR A 361 -14.64 -4.07 7.49
N ALA A 362 -15.93 -4.12 7.12
CA ALA A 362 -16.77 -5.29 7.27
C ALA A 362 -17.01 -5.94 5.91
N PHE A 363 -16.82 -7.26 5.84
CA PHE A 363 -16.99 -8.03 4.60
C PHE A 363 -17.53 -9.44 4.89
N THR A 364 -18.13 -10.05 3.89
CA THR A 364 -18.71 -11.40 3.98
C THR A 364 -17.66 -12.48 3.78
N SER A 365 -17.98 -13.73 4.11
CA SER A 365 -17.08 -14.88 3.92
C SER A 365 -16.67 -15.14 2.46
N ASP A 366 -17.40 -14.59 1.49
CA ASP A 366 -17.07 -14.59 0.06
C ASP A 366 -16.33 -13.33 -0.40
N TYR A 367 -15.76 -12.56 0.56
CA TYR A 367 -14.95 -11.36 0.36
C TYR A 367 -15.69 -10.16 -0.27
N ARG A 368 -16.99 -10.09 -0.15
CA ARG A 368 -17.74 -8.91 -0.56
C ARG A 368 -17.76 -7.88 0.58
N VAL A 369 -17.18 -6.70 0.35
CA VAL A 369 -17.22 -5.60 1.30
C VAL A 369 -18.67 -5.11 1.44
N ILE A 370 -19.16 -5.05 2.69
CA ILE A 370 -20.51 -4.58 3.02
C ILE A 370 -20.51 -3.22 3.71
N LYS A 371 -19.45 -2.89 4.44
CA LYS A 371 -19.33 -1.58 5.08
C LYS A 371 -17.85 -1.19 5.25
N THR A 372 -17.56 0.06 4.96
CA THR A 372 -16.26 0.69 5.22
C THR A 372 -16.48 1.93 6.09
N ILE A 373 -15.68 2.03 7.13
CA ILE A 373 -15.72 3.12 8.11
C ILE A 373 -14.37 3.80 8.10
N VAL A 374 -14.37 5.14 7.99
CA VAL A 374 -13.18 5.99 8.06
C VAL A 374 -13.42 7.06 9.12
N ASN A 375 -12.49 7.22 10.04
CA ASN A 375 -12.61 8.16 11.16
C ASN A 375 -13.95 8.01 11.94
N GLY A 376 -14.44 6.78 12.05
CA GLY A 376 -15.70 6.48 12.74
C GLY A 376 -16.97 6.78 11.95
N GLU A 377 -16.86 7.26 10.72
CA GLU A 377 -18.01 7.55 9.84
C GLU A 377 -18.13 6.47 8.75
N THR A 378 -19.37 6.02 8.49
CA THR A 378 -19.62 5.09 7.38
C THR A 378 -19.47 5.82 6.06
N VAL A 379 -18.43 5.47 5.27
CA VAL A 379 -18.14 6.05 3.96
C VAL A 379 -18.62 5.17 2.80
N TYR A 380 -18.80 3.88 3.05
CA TYR A 380 -19.38 2.95 2.08
C TYR A 380 -20.27 1.93 2.78
N GLU A 381 -21.43 1.66 2.21
CA GLU A 381 -22.35 0.61 2.65
C GLU A 381 -23.04 -0.04 1.44
N ASN A 382 -22.87 -1.34 1.33
CA ASN A 382 -23.53 -2.16 0.30
C ASN A 382 -24.71 -2.90 0.96
N LYS A 383 -25.91 -2.55 0.56
CA LYS A 383 -27.19 -3.13 1.07
C LYS A 383 -27.52 -4.44 0.39
#